data_4e83d160716df1a10417b50268511c08
#
_entry.id   4e83d160716df1a10417b50268511c08
#
_cell.length_a   1.000
_cell.length_b   1.000
_cell.length_c   1.000
_cell.angle_alpha   90.00
_cell.angle_beta   90.00
_cell.angle_gamma   90.00
#
_symmetry.space_group_name_H-M   'P 1'
#
loop_
_entity.id
_entity.type
_entity.pdbx_description
1 polymer ?
#
loop_
_entity_poly.entity_id
_entity_poly.type
_entity_poly.pdbx_seq_one_letter_code
_entity_poly.pdbx_strand_id
1 'polypeptide(L)'
;MGGGQPDGWTSISLTRRQALLFAAGAAALGLTGCAPSAKKATQEQSQGSMVLISTQFQPVQEAEKMRSAVLAGFGRKVEFLGEEQGPFEDRIRAEAKAGKGSVAVIGGQHGDLVGLAADGLLTDLSDLTQELAGRGFNPDYLELAKVGGDTPVYIPWAQASYVMAARKEAVDLLPRRADVKALTYDQLTAWGQRIRQQEGSRRLGFPAGEMGLLHRFFQGYSYPSFTGALNTKFASSEAERMWQWMRDAWGLANPQSTGYAFMQEPLQAGEVWVAWDHQARLIDALKASADDFVAFPAPSGPSGLGFMPVVTGLAIPKTAPDAAGAKDLIRYLTDPKQTATVARELGFFPATAEQQLPEDLDAGIRAEADAVAAQSTSQDGVASLLPVGLRDQSNPYNDVFRTTFDGIVLKQGDIGQVLAAKAKELQAVLDAVKASCWRPDPESSGTCQVG
;
A
#
# COMPACT_ATOMS: atom_id res chain seq x y z
N MET A 1 -20.98 -9.73 59.67
CA MET A 1 -19.66 -10.23 60.02
C MET A 1 -18.85 -10.16 58.74
N GLY A 2 -18.12 -9.19 58.50
CA GLY A 2 -16.80 -8.81 58.98
C GLY A 2 -15.85 -9.18 57.87
N GLY A 3 -15.28 -8.34 57.17
CA GLY A 3 -14.24 -7.37 57.21
C GLY A 3 -13.16 -7.83 56.22
N GLY A 4 -12.61 -7.04 55.41
CA GLY A 4 -11.58 -6.10 55.47
C GLY A 4 -10.92 -5.94 54.10
N GLN A 5 -10.82 -4.72 53.58
CA GLN A 5 -9.82 -4.28 52.62
C GLN A 5 -8.46 -4.17 53.30
N PRO A 6 -7.38 -4.14 52.51
CA PRO A 6 -6.31 -3.20 52.82
C PRO A 6 -6.00 -2.25 51.65
N ASP A 7 -5.95 -1.00 52.05
CA ASP A 7 -5.41 0.16 51.36
C ASP A 7 -3.90 0.05 51.14
N GLY A 8 -3.38 0.83 50.19
CA GLY A 8 -1.99 1.23 50.22
C GLY A 8 -1.28 1.45 48.87
N TRP A 9 -1.64 2.50 48.13
CA TRP A 9 -0.70 3.07 47.17
C TRP A 9 -0.31 4.48 47.57
N THR A 10 0.86 4.61 48.18
CA THR A 10 1.49 5.89 48.50
C THR A 10 2.09 6.50 47.26
N SER A 11 1.57 7.65 46.85
CA SER A 11 2.12 8.55 45.87
C SER A 11 3.33 9.27 46.42
N ILE A 12 4.52 9.11 45.82
CA ILE A 12 5.69 9.91 46.11
C ILE A 12 5.71 11.11 45.14
N SER A 13 5.39 12.28 45.65
CA SER A 13 5.56 13.56 44.98
C SER A 13 7.00 14.05 45.17
N LEU A 14 7.77 14.10 44.09
CA LEU A 14 9.09 14.77 44.08
C LEU A 14 8.91 16.25 43.72
N THR A 15 9.22 17.11 44.67
CA THR A 15 9.22 18.58 44.53
C THR A 15 10.45 19.11 43.79
N ARG A 16 10.20 20.14 42.96
CA ARG A 16 11.14 20.91 42.10
C ARG A 16 12.27 21.69 42.83
N ARG A 17 13.01 21.10 43.77
CA ARG A 17 14.04 21.85 44.53
C ARG A 17 15.29 21.05 44.85
N GLN A 18 15.80 20.20 43.97
CA GLN A 18 17.12 19.57 44.17
C GLN A 18 17.92 19.42 42.88
N ALA A 19 18.03 20.47 42.09
CA ALA A 19 18.94 20.52 40.94
C ALA A 19 19.65 21.87 40.90
N LEU A 20 20.54 22.10 41.84
CA LEU A 20 21.56 23.15 41.79
C LEU A 20 22.54 22.88 42.93
N LEU A 21 23.71 22.37 42.60
CA LEU A 21 25.00 22.53 43.27
C LEU A 21 25.95 21.43 42.80
N PHE A 22 26.79 21.77 41.86
CA PHE A 22 28.21 21.41 41.78
C PHE A 22 28.81 22.13 40.58
N ALA A 23 29.25 23.33 40.83
CA ALA A 23 30.21 24.03 39.98
C ALA A 23 31.42 24.35 40.86
N ALA A 24 32.58 24.32 40.23
CA ALA A 24 33.84 24.86 40.64
C ALA A 24 34.89 23.92 41.25
N GLY A 25 35.99 23.82 40.54
CA GLY A 25 37.28 23.27 40.96
C GLY A 25 38.30 23.38 39.83
N ALA A 26 38.83 24.59 39.60
CA ALA A 26 39.97 24.84 38.75
C ALA A 26 41.28 24.56 39.49
N ALA A 27 42.31 24.04 38.81
CA ALA A 27 43.71 24.43 39.03
C ALA A 27 44.63 23.93 37.90
N ALA A 28 45.36 24.85 37.37
CA ALA A 28 46.39 24.72 36.34
C ALA A 28 47.74 24.22 36.92
N LEU A 29 48.56 23.66 36.04
CA LEU A 29 50.03 23.60 35.97
C LEU A 29 50.35 22.60 34.83
N GLY A 30 51.02 22.87 33.73
CA GLY A 30 52.18 23.64 33.48
C GLY A 30 53.19 22.78 32.69
N LEU A 31 53.41 23.13 31.39
CA LEU A 31 54.66 23.02 30.60
C LEU A 31 55.28 21.66 30.28
N THR A 32 55.40 21.32 29.04
CA THR A 32 56.52 21.28 28.09
C THR A 32 56.34 20.21 27.03
N GLY A 33 56.25 20.60 25.84
CA GLY A 33 56.84 20.31 24.60
C GLY A 33 57.16 18.87 24.16
N CYS A 34 56.49 18.49 23.07
CA CYS A 34 57.05 17.82 21.89
C CYS A 34 55.94 17.67 20.85
N ALA A 35 56.08 18.34 19.73
CA ALA A 35 55.17 18.18 18.61
C ALA A 35 55.48 16.86 17.88
N PRO A 36 54.49 16.03 17.62
CA PRO A 36 54.54 15.13 16.50
C PRO A 36 53.59 15.59 15.39
N SER A 37 54.08 15.50 14.20
CA SER A 37 53.44 15.78 12.91
C SER A 37 51.95 15.52 12.90
N ALA A 38 51.20 16.60 12.62
CA ALA A 38 49.78 16.48 12.29
C ALA A 38 49.62 15.65 11.04
N LYS A 39 49.33 14.34 11.19
CA LYS A 39 48.58 13.61 10.22
C LYS A 39 47.23 14.29 10.15
N LYS A 40 46.87 14.84 8.97
CA LYS A 40 45.49 15.23 8.64
C LYS A 40 44.59 14.06 8.99
N ALA A 41 43.97 14.09 10.16
CA ALA A 41 42.78 13.32 10.43
C ALA A 41 41.74 13.86 9.43
N THR A 42 41.44 13.09 8.43
CA THR A 42 40.23 13.23 7.64
C THR A 42 39.10 13.31 8.66
N GLN A 43 38.47 14.46 8.79
CA GLN A 43 37.23 14.61 9.52
C GLN A 43 36.22 13.66 8.82
N GLU A 44 36.07 12.47 9.33
CA GLU A 44 34.82 11.73 9.19
C GLU A 44 33.78 12.61 9.91
N GLN A 45 33.13 13.47 9.14
CA GLN A 45 31.90 14.06 9.60
C GLN A 45 31.01 12.88 10.02
N SER A 46 30.68 12.80 11.29
CA SER A 46 29.67 11.90 11.81
C SER A 46 28.37 12.30 11.12
N GLN A 47 28.08 11.65 10.01
CA GLN A 47 26.86 11.86 9.26
C GLN A 47 25.71 11.41 10.19
N GLY A 48 24.90 12.36 10.64
CA GLY A 48 23.78 12.12 11.54
C GLY A 48 22.82 11.07 11.01
N SER A 49 21.98 10.54 11.87
CA SER A 49 20.89 9.63 11.49
C SER A 49 19.99 10.30 10.47
N MET A 50 19.61 9.60 9.41
CA MET A 50 18.62 10.05 8.41
C MET A 50 17.24 9.55 8.81
N VAL A 51 16.21 10.36 8.59
CA VAL A 51 14.82 9.94 8.80
C VAL A 51 14.16 9.63 7.45
N LEU A 52 13.62 8.42 7.33
CA LEU A 52 12.75 7.96 6.26
C LEU A 52 11.35 7.73 6.84
N ILE A 53 10.38 8.53 6.46
CA ILE A 53 8.97 8.28 6.80
C ILE A 53 8.24 7.68 5.61
N SER A 54 7.27 6.81 5.87
CA SER A 54 6.54 6.14 4.79
C SER A 54 5.09 5.87 5.17
N THR A 55 4.18 6.01 4.21
CA THR A 55 2.80 5.52 4.33
C THR A 55 2.68 4.02 4.06
N GLN A 56 3.78 3.37 3.67
CA GLN A 56 3.88 1.93 3.48
C GLN A 56 4.64 1.28 4.63
N PHE A 57 4.42 -0.02 4.81
CA PHE A 57 5.11 -0.82 5.84
C PHE A 57 4.86 -0.31 7.26
N GLN A 58 3.59 0.07 7.53
CA GLN A 58 3.13 0.55 8.84
C GLN A 58 2.99 -0.58 9.88
N PRO A 59 2.51 -1.80 9.52
CA PRO A 59 2.47 -2.90 10.47
C PRO A 59 3.83 -3.13 11.11
N VAL A 60 3.83 -3.42 12.43
CA VAL A 60 5.07 -3.52 13.21
C VAL A 60 6.05 -4.52 12.60
N GLN A 61 5.55 -5.66 12.10
CA GLN A 61 6.36 -6.70 11.47
C GLN A 61 7.00 -6.21 10.17
N GLU A 62 6.27 -5.48 9.34
CA GLU A 62 6.79 -4.92 8.09
C GLU A 62 7.82 -3.81 8.37
N ALA A 63 7.54 -2.93 9.32
CA ALA A 63 8.47 -1.89 9.74
C ALA A 63 9.77 -2.48 10.31
N GLU A 64 9.70 -3.61 11.03
CA GLU A 64 10.87 -4.32 11.54
C GLU A 64 11.70 -4.91 10.40
N LYS A 65 11.07 -5.54 9.40
CA LYS A 65 11.73 -6.05 8.19
C LYS A 65 12.40 -4.93 7.38
N MET A 66 11.76 -3.75 7.30
CA MET A 66 12.39 -2.57 6.71
C MET A 66 13.69 -2.20 7.42
N ARG A 67 13.69 -2.15 8.74
CA ARG A 67 14.87 -1.79 9.56
C ARG A 67 15.97 -2.84 9.53
N SER A 68 15.57 -4.12 9.72
CA SER A 68 16.52 -5.22 9.95
C SER A 68 17.05 -5.86 8.67
N ALA A 69 16.29 -5.85 7.57
CA ALA A 69 16.69 -6.47 6.32
C ALA A 69 16.96 -5.45 5.21
N VAL A 70 16.00 -4.54 4.93
CA VAL A 70 16.12 -3.63 3.78
C VAL A 70 17.15 -2.54 4.02
N LEU A 71 17.10 -1.86 5.18
CA LEU A 71 17.96 -0.72 5.49
C LEU A 71 19.29 -1.10 6.16
N ALA A 72 19.44 -2.33 6.62
CA ALA A 72 20.62 -2.78 7.39
C ALA A 72 21.95 -2.64 6.62
N GLY A 73 21.93 -2.75 5.29
CA GLY A 73 23.12 -2.64 4.44
C GLY A 73 23.47 -1.22 3.99
N PHE A 74 22.67 -0.21 4.33
CA PHE A 74 22.98 1.17 4.00
C PHE A 74 24.04 1.70 4.96
N GLY A 75 25.13 2.23 4.44
CA GLY A 75 26.32 2.62 5.22
C GLY A 75 26.11 3.70 6.27
N ARG A 76 24.89 4.18 6.49
CA ARG A 76 24.49 5.21 7.46
C ARG A 76 23.27 4.74 8.24
N LYS A 77 23.12 5.25 9.48
CA LYS A 77 21.91 4.97 10.28
C LYS A 77 20.69 5.65 9.64
N VAL A 78 19.66 4.85 9.36
CA VAL A 78 18.35 5.33 8.91
C VAL A 78 17.32 4.97 9.98
N GLU A 79 16.57 5.98 10.41
CA GLU A 79 15.38 5.81 11.24
C GLU A 79 14.17 5.70 10.32
N PHE A 80 13.55 4.53 10.30
CA PHE A 80 12.35 4.25 9.51
C PHE A 80 11.11 4.41 10.38
N LEU A 81 10.15 5.23 9.91
CA LEU A 81 8.86 5.47 10.57
C LEU A 81 7.73 5.21 9.58
N GLY A 82 6.85 4.26 9.91
CA GLY A 82 5.57 4.07 9.22
C GLY A 82 4.55 5.05 9.80
N GLU A 83 3.89 5.85 8.95
CA GLU A 83 2.91 6.84 9.38
C GLU A 83 1.63 6.75 8.51
N GLU A 84 0.47 7.04 9.10
CA GLU A 84 -0.77 7.21 8.35
C GLU A 84 -0.69 8.43 7.43
N GLN A 85 -1.46 8.42 6.33
CA GLN A 85 -1.41 9.47 5.30
C GLN A 85 -1.56 10.88 5.87
N GLY A 86 -2.54 11.13 6.74
CA GLY A 86 -2.78 12.46 7.32
C GLY A 86 -1.57 12.98 8.10
N PRO A 87 -1.11 12.31 9.17
CA PRO A 87 0.09 12.69 9.92
C PRO A 87 1.34 12.82 9.05
N PHE A 88 1.53 11.94 8.08
CA PHE A 88 2.63 11.99 7.11
C PHE A 88 2.63 13.31 6.32
N GLU A 89 1.52 13.68 5.71
CA GLU A 89 1.41 14.92 4.94
C GLU A 89 1.52 16.15 5.83
N ASP A 90 0.87 16.16 7.01
CA ASP A 90 0.88 17.27 7.95
C ASP A 90 2.28 17.56 8.47
N ARG A 91 3.08 16.53 8.72
CA ARG A 91 4.48 16.68 9.13
C ARG A 91 5.30 17.41 8.08
N ILE A 92 5.21 16.99 6.81
CA ILE A 92 5.97 17.63 5.72
C ILE A 92 5.54 19.09 5.52
N ARG A 93 4.22 19.37 5.60
CA ARG A 93 3.72 20.75 5.54
C ARG A 93 4.19 21.60 6.72
N ALA A 94 4.21 21.04 7.92
CA ALA A 94 4.67 21.74 9.12
C ALA A 94 6.17 22.06 9.06
N GLU A 95 7.00 21.09 8.61
CA GLU A 95 8.44 21.30 8.40
C GLU A 95 8.70 22.36 7.31
N ALA A 96 7.95 22.34 6.23
CA ALA A 96 8.04 23.34 5.17
C ALA A 96 7.69 24.76 5.69
N LYS A 97 6.60 24.88 6.46
CA LYS A 97 6.19 26.13 7.09
C LYS A 97 7.25 26.67 8.07
N ALA A 98 7.93 25.78 8.79
CA ALA A 98 9.00 26.13 9.71
C ALA A 98 10.33 26.49 8.99
N GLY A 99 10.45 26.24 7.68
CA GLY A 99 11.68 26.43 6.92
C GLY A 99 12.82 25.52 7.35
N LYS A 100 12.51 24.43 8.08
CA LYS A 100 13.50 23.48 8.62
C LYS A 100 12.88 22.09 8.69
N GLY A 101 13.49 21.14 8.00
CA GLY A 101 13.08 19.75 7.98
C GLY A 101 13.97 18.85 8.83
N SER A 102 13.41 17.73 9.24
CA SER A 102 14.10 16.60 9.86
C SER A 102 14.05 15.35 8.97
N VAL A 103 13.09 15.29 8.06
CA VAL A 103 12.86 14.17 7.15
C VAL A 103 13.77 14.28 5.93
N ALA A 104 14.58 13.24 5.70
CA ALA A 104 15.47 13.17 4.55
C ALA A 104 14.79 12.61 3.30
N VAL A 105 14.04 11.52 3.46
CA VAL A 105 13.30 10.84 2.37
C VAL A 105 11.90 10.54 2.83
N ILE A 106 10.95 10.68 1.94
CA ILE A 106 9.58 10.19 2.14
C ILE A 106 9.29 9.06 1.16
N GLY A 107 8.61 8.02 1.66
CA GLY A 107 8.06 6.92 0.87
C GLY A 107 6.54 6.97 0.92
N GLY A 108 5.88 6.97 -0.24
CA GLY A 108 4.44 7.04 -0.28
C GLY A 108 3.85 6.44 -1.54
N GLN A 109 2.56 6.13 -1.49
CA GLN A 109 1.82 5.82 -2.69
C GLN A 109 1.74 7.06 -3.60
N HIS A 110 1.53 6.84 -4.90
CA HIS A 110 1.35 7.94 -5.83
C HIS A 110 0.34 8.99 -5.31
N GLY A 111 -0.82 8.54 -4.83
CA GLY A 111 -1.86 9.43 -4.29
C GLY A 111 -1.43 10.30 -3.10
N ASP A 112 -0.56 9.77 -2.23
CA ASP A 112 -0.04 10.49 -1.05
C ASP A 112 0.95 11.59 -1.46
N LEU A 113 1.70 11.37 -2.54
CA LEU A 113 2.72 12.32 -3.02
C LEU A 113 2.12 13.45 -3.88
N VAL A 114 0.98 13.23 -4.53
CA VAL A 114 0.31 14.22 -5.39
C VAL A 114 -0.01 15.50 -4.63
N GLY A 115 -0.57 15.40 -3.41
CA GLY A 115 -0.90 16.57 -2.58
C GLY A 115 0.33 17.41 -2.21
N LEU A 116 1.42 16.76 -1.82
CA LEU A 116 2.68 17.42 -1.47
C LEU A 116 3.37 18.03 -2.70
N ALA A 117 3.25 17.39 -3.86
CA ALA A 117 3.75 17.92 -5.12
C ALA A 117 2.98 19.18 -5.55
N ALA A 118 1.63 19.16 -5.46
CA ALA A 118 0.79 20.31 -5.76
C ALA A 118 1.07 21.51 -4.84
N ASP A 119 1.41 21.27 -3.58
CA ASP A 119 1.85 22.29 -2.63
C ASP A 119 3.29 22.76 -2.91
N GLY A 120 3.98 22.19 -3.91
CA GLY A 120 5.36 22.56 -4.30
C GLY A 120 6.42 22.15 -3.27
N LEU A 121 6.16 21.15 -2.44
CA LEU A 121 7.02 20.75 -1.31
C LEU A 121 8.08 19.70 -1.67
N LEU A 122 8.01 19.09 -2.86
CA LEU A 122 8.93 18.06 -3.29
C LEU A 122 10.01 18.60 -4.21
N THR A 123 11.17 17.96 -4.16
CA THR A 123 12.35 18.30 -4.96
C THR A 123 12.21 17.70 -6.38
N ASP A 124 12.64 18.42 -7.40
CA ASP A 124 12.84 17.90 -8.76
C ASP A 124 13.92 16.81 -8.75
N LEU A 125 13.58 15.64 -9.26
CA LEU A 125 14.45 14.48 -9.32
C LEU A 125 14.85 14.08 -10.74
N SER A 126 14.76 15.00 -11.71
CA SER A 126 15.10 14.74 -13.12
C SER A 126 16.51 14.17 -13.28
N ASP A 127 17.51 14.80 -12.65
CA ASP A 127 18.91 14.34 -12.70
C ASP A 127 19.05 12.91 -12.13
N LEU A 128 18.41 12.63 -10.99
CA LEU A 128 18.46 11.32 -10.36
C LEU A 128 17.73 10.28 -11.22
N THR A 129 16.59 10.64 -11.81
CA THR A 129 15.84 9.77 -12.73
C THR A 129 16.69 9.39 -13.93
N GLN A 130 17.40 10.36 -14.53
CA GLN A 130 18.29 10.13 -15.66
C GLN A 130 19.48 9.23 -15.25
N GLU A 131 20.10 9.48 -14.10
CA GLU A 131 21.18 8.64 -13.56
C GLU A 131 20.72 7.19 -13.36
N LEU A 132 19.50 6.98 -12.88
CA LEU A 132 18.94 5.68 -12.59
C LEU A 132 18.23 5.02 -13.79
N ALA A 133 18.28 5.60 -14.99
CA ALA A 133 17.57 5.09 -16.19
C ALA A 133 17.91 3.63 -16.51
N GLY A 134 19.17 3.21 -16.26
CA GLY A 134 19.59 1.81 -16.44
C GLY A 134 18.90 0.77 -15.55
N ARG A 135 18.06 1.20 -14.59
CA ARG A 135 17.29 0.29 -13.73
C ARG A 135 15.99 -0.21 -14.35
N GLY A 136 15.60 0.33 -15.52
CA GLY A 136 14.47 -0.15 -16.30
C GLY A 136 13.12 0.11 -15.66
N PHE A 137 12.94 1.24 -14.98
CA PHE A 137 11.65 1.63 -14.40
C PHE A 137 10.53 1.59 -15.45
N ASN A 138 9.33 1.22 -15.01
CA ASN A 138 8.16 1.22 -15.88
C ASN A 138 7.89 2.66 -16.39
N PRO A 139 7.81 2.88 -17.74
CA PRO A 139 7.57 4.19 -18.32
C PRO A 139 6.28 4.87 -17.80
N ASP A 140 5.21 4.11 -17.60
CA ASP A 140 3.96 4.65 -17.06
C ASP A 140 4.13 5.17 -15.64
N TYR A 141 4.97 4.50 -14.82
CA TYR A 141 5.25 4.94 -13.45
C TYR A 141 6.17 6.15 -13.42
N LEU A 142 7.08 6.29 -14.39
CA LEU A 142 7.87 7.52 -14.57
C LEU A 142 6.98 8.69 -15.00
N GLU A 143 5.97 8.44 -15.82
CA GLU A 143 4.99 9.47 -16.18
C GLU A 143 4.13 9.86 -14.96
N LEU A 144 3.66 8.90 -14.17
CA LEU A 144 2.97 9.16 -12.89
C LEU A 144 3.83 9.99 -11.93
N ALA A 145 5.16 9.78 -11.94
CA ALA A 145 6.08 10.50 -11.06
C ALA A 145 6.16 12.01 -11.33
N LYS A 146 5.72 12.46 -12.51
CA LYS A 146 5.63 13.89 -12.86
C LYS A 146 4.40 14.57 -12.24
N VAL A 147 3.42 13.82 -11.77
CA VAL A 147 2.22 14.34 -11.09
C VAL A 147 1.52 15.42 -11.93
N GLY A 148 1.40 15.19 -13.24
CA GLY A 148 0.81 16.14 -14.21
C GLY A 148 1.69 17.34 -14.55
N GLY A 149 2.95 17.39 -14.11
CA GLY A 149 3.94 18.38 -14.48
C GLY A 149 4.93 17.85 -15.53
N ASP A 150 6.05 18.57 -15.69
CA ASP A 150 7.08 18.21 -16.67
C ASP A 150 8.22 17.39 -16.07
N THR A 151 8.42 17.45 -14.74
CA THR A 151 9.57 16.85 -14.06
C THR A 151 9.12 15.84 -12.99
N PRO A 152 9.84 14.70 -12.85
CA PRO A 152 9.55 13.73 -11.81
C PRO A 152 9.87 14.29 -10.43
N VAL A 153 8.95 14.14 -9.48
CA VAL A 153 9.10 14.57 -8.10
C VAL A 153 9.30 13.40 -7.14
N TYR A 154 9.22 12.17 -7.65
CA TYR A 154 9.60 10.96 -6.93
C TYR A 154 10.23 9.94 -7.88
N ILE A 155 10.99 8.99 -7.34
CA ILE A 155 11.49 7.84 -8.07
C ILE A 155 10.53 6.66 -7.78
N PRO A 156 9.93 6.01 -8.80
CA PRO A 156 9.17 4.78 -8.61
C PRO A 156 10.09 3.73 -7.93
N TRP A 157 9.64 3.19 -6.81
CA TRP A 157 10.48 2.29 -6.01
C TRP A 157 9.98 0.86 -6.03
N ALA A 158 8.75 0.69 -5.59
CA ALA A 158 8.14 -0.62 -5.48
C ALA A 158 6.69 -0.58 -5.93
N GLN A 159 6.20 -1.71 -6.38
CA GLN A 159 4.82 -1.91 -6.76
C GLN A 159 4.22 -3.10 -6.04
N ALA A 160 2.93 -3.01 -5.82
CA ALA A 160 2.10 -4.09 -5.33
C ALA A 160 0.79 -4.11 -6.10
N SER A 161 0.01 -5.14 -5.90
CA SER A 161 -1.35 -5.25 -6.44
C SER A 161 -2.16 -6.22 -5.57
N TYR A 162 -3.36 -6.49 -5.99
CA TYR A 162 -4.20 -7.51 -5.40
C TYR A 162 -4.35 -8.64 -6.40
N VAL A 163 -4.36 -9.87 -5.91
CA VAL A 163 -4.45 -11.06 -6.74
C VAL A 163 -5.46 -12.03 -6.15
N MET A 164 -5.82 -13.02 -6.95
CA MET A 164 -6.51 -14.20 -6.45
C MET A 164 -5.49 -15.23 -6.00
N ALA A 165 -5.85 -16.00 -4.99
CA ALA A 165 -5.15 -17.22 -4.60
C ALA A 165 -6.15 -18.36 -4.38
N ALA A 166 -5.74 -19.57 -4.69
CA ALA A 166 -6.57 -20.74 -4.44
C ALA A 166 -5.73 -21.93 -3.97
N ARG A 167 -6.36 -22.82 -3.20
CA ARG A 167 -5.83 -24.14 -2.91
C ARG A 167 -5.85 -24.98 -4.19
N LYS A 168 -4.82 -25.76 -4.45
CA LYS A 168 -4.75 -26.61 -5.67
C LYS A 168 -5.92 -27.56 -5.80
N GLU A 169 -6.42 -28.10 -4.70
CA GLU A 169 -7.62 -28.95 -4.68
C GLU A 169 -8.88 -28.24 -5.21
N ALA A 170 -8.96 -26.92 -5.06
CA ALA A 170 -10.04 -26.14 -5.67
C ALA A 170 -9.91 -26.05 -7.20
N VAL A 171 -8.68 -26.04 -7.73
CA VAL A 171 -8.43 -25.93 -9.18
C VAL A 171 -9.03 -27.11 -9.94
N ASP A 172 -9.03 -28.31 -9.36
CA ASP A 172 -9.64 -29.49 -9.95
C ASP A 172 -11.17 -29.34 -10.14
N LEU A 173 -11.78 -28.40 -9.45
CA LEU A 173 -13.20 -28.08 -9.51
C LEU A 173 -13.52 -26.90 -10.45
N LEU A 174 -12.55 -26.40 -11.20
CA LEU A 174 -12.80 -25.34 -12.19
C LEU A 174 -13.91 -25.75 -13.18
N PRO A 175 -14.75 -24.81 -13.64
CA PRO A 175 -15.69 -25.05 -14.73
C PRO A 175 -14.98 -25.57 -15.98
N ARG A 176 -15.64 -26.43 -16.77
CA ARG A 176 -15.04 -26.93 -18.01
C ARG A 176 -14.62 -25.78 -18.91
N ARG A 177 -13.41 -25.84 -19.44
CA ARG A 177 -12.77 -24.83 -20.30
C ARG A 177 -12.45 -23.49 -19.61
N ALA A 178 -12.61 -23.38 -18.29
CA ALA A 178 -12.11 -22.23 -17.57
C ALA A 178 -10.59 -22.37 -17.37
N ASP A 179 -9.88 -21.27 -17.54
CA ASP A 179 -8.47 -21.14 -17.22
C ASP A 179 -8.35 -20.26 -15.97
N VAL A 180 -7.67 -20.74 -14.95
CA VAL A 180 -7.46 -19.98 -13.71
C VAL A 180 -6.78 -18.63 -13.97
N LYS A 181 -5.93 -18.55 -15.00
CA LYS A 181 -5.21 -17.34 -15.38
C LYS A 181 -6.05 -16.35 -16.22
N ALA A 182 -7.24 -16.74 -16.66
CA ALA A 182 -8.11 -15.93 -17.52
C ALA A 182 -9.60 -16.11 -17.14
N LEU A 183 -9.88 -16.08 -15.83
CA LEU A 183 -11.25 -16.23 -15.32
C LEU A 183 -12.10 -15.01 -15.67
N THR A 184 -13.40 -15.26 -15.87
CA THR A 184 -14.42 -14.22 -15.81
C THR A 184 -15.12 -14.24 -14.45
N TYR A 185 -15.82 -13.15 -14.10
CA TYR A 185 -16.63 -13.09 -12.87
C TYR A 185 -17.70 -14.18 -12.83
N ASP A 186 -18.33 -14.51 -13.97
CA ASP A 186 -19.32 -15.60 -14.06
C ASP A 186 -18.66 -16.96 -13.81
N GLN A 187 -17.46 -17.19 -14.35
CA GLN A 187 -16.70 -18.42 -14.11
C GLN A 187 -16.28 -18.55 -12.64
N LEU A 188 -15.91 -17.46 -11.98
CA LEU A 188 -15.61 -17.47 -10.54
C LEU A 188 -16.84 -17.87 -9.72
N THR A 189 -18.02 -17.33 -10.05
CA THR A 189 -19.28 -17.74 -9.41
C THR A 189 -19.60 -19.20 -9.66
N ALA A 190 -19.48 -19.66 -10.91
CA ALA A 190 -19.68 -21.07 -11.25
C ALA A 190 -18.69 -22.01 -10.53
N TRP A 191 -17.44 -21.57 -10.35
CA TRP A 191 -16.43 -22.29 -9.57
C TRP A 191 -16.82 -22.40 -8.11
N GLY A 192 -17.20 -21.30 -7.46
CA GLY A 192 -17.69 -21.30 -6.09
C GLY A 192 -18.91 -22.19 -5.86
N GLN A 193 -19.84 -22.26 -6.86
CA GLN A 193 -20.99 -23.16 -6.82
C GLN A 193 -20.56 -24.63 -6.85
N ARG A 194 -19.59 -24.99 -7.70
CA ARG A 194 -19.06 -26.37 -7.79
C ARG A 194 -18.35 -26.77 -6.51
N ILE A 195 -17.52 -25.86 -5.94
CA ILE A 195 -16.87 -26.10 -4.65
C ILE A 195 -17.94 -26.35 -3.57
N ARG A 196 -18.97 -25.50 -3.51
CA ARG A 196 -20.06 -25.69 -2.55
C ARG A 196 -20.81 -27.00 -2.74
N GLN A 197 -21.04 -27.43 -3.97
CA GLN A 197 -21.69 -28.72 -4.25
C GLN A 197 -20.85 -29.91 -3.81
N GLN A 198 -19.52 -29.84 -4.03
CA GLN A 198 -18.59 -30.90 -3.66
C GLN A 198 -18.36 -30.98 -2.15
N GLU A 199 -18.15 -29.82 -1.51
CA GLU A 199 -17.73 -29.71 -0.11
C GLU A 199 -18.89 -29.55 0.88
N GLY A 200 -20.10 -29.31 0.39
CA GLY A 200 -21.25 -28.99 1.23
C GLY A 200 -21.17 -27.65 1.96
N SER A 201 -20.13 -26.84 1.68
CA SER A 201 -19.86 -25.58 2.37
C SER A 201 -19.38 -24.49 1.40
N ARG A 202 -19.55 -23.23 1.81
CA ARG A 202 -19.12 -22.05 1.06
C ARG A 202 -17.64 -21.78 1.33
N ARG A 203 -16.81 -21.68 0.28
CA ARG A 203 -15.33 -21.61 0.38
C ARG A 203 -14.70 -20.45 -0.40
N LEU A 204 -15.48 -19.53 -0.99
CA LEU A 204 -14.92 -18.29 -1.47
C LEU A 204 -14.58 -17.38 -0.29
N GLY A 205 -13.55 -16.56 -0.41
CA GLY A 205 -13.10 -15.65 0.64
C GLY A 205 -12.83 -14.24 0.15
N PHE A 206 -13.31 -13.27 0.93
CA PHE A 206 -13.07 -11.85 0.73
C PHE A 206 -12.73 -11.19 2.07
N PRO A 207 -11.74 -10.28 2.13
CA PRO A 207 -11.33 -9.63 3.38
C PRO A 207 -12.30 -8.51 3.75
N ALA A 208 -13.48 -8.88 4.29
CA ALA A 208 -14.55 -7.94 4.65
C ALA A 208 -14.58 -7.58 6.14
N GLY A 209 -13.61 -8.02 6.94
CA GLY A 209 -13.43 -7.63 8.33
C GLY A 209 -12.99 -6.17 8.48
N GLU A 210 -12.94 -5.67 9.72
CA GLU A 210 -12.66 -4.26 10.04
C GLU A 210 -11.40 -3.72 9.36
N MET A 211 -10.29 -4.48 9.38
CA MET A 211 -9.02 -4.14 8.72
C MET A 211 -8.91 -4.70 7.30
N GLY A 212 -9.99 -5.26 6.77
CA GLY A 212 -10.02 -5.86 5.46
C GLY A 212 -10.05 -4.83 4.33
N LEU A 213 -9.55 -5.25 3.17
CA LEU A 213 -9.42 -4.38 2.00
C LEU A 213 -10.49 -4.63 0.93
N LEU A 214 -11.66 -5.19 1.31
CA LEU A 214 -12.73 -5.46 0.34
C LEU A 214 -13.16 -4.21 -0.46
N HIS A 215 -13.12 -3.01 0.14
CA HIS A 215 -13.40 -1.77 -0.59
C HIS A 215 -12.47 -1.55 -1.80
N ARG A 216 -11.22 -2.04 -1.75
CA ARG A 216 -10.28 -2.00 -2.88
C ARG A 216 -10.67 -2.95 -4.00
N PHE A 217 -11.34 -4.06 -3.67
CA PHE A 217 -11.94 -4.94 -4.69
C PHE A 217 -12.97 -4.18 -5.53
N PHE A 218 -13.81 -3.38 -4.90
CA PHE A 218 -14.76 -2.54 -5.64
C PHE A 218 -14.05 -1.48 -6.44
N GLN A 219 -13.16 -0.72 -5.81
CA GLN A 219 -12.48 0.43 -6.42
C GLN A 219 -11.56 0.03 -7.59
N GLY A 220 -10.84 -1.07 -7.46
CA GLY A 220 -9.77 -1.44 -8.38
C GLY A 220 -10.10 -2.57 -9.34
N TYR A 221 -11.11 -3.36 -9.06
CA TYR A 221 -11.37 -4.62 -9.77
C TYR A 221 -12.78 -4.70 -10.32
N SER A 222 -13.78 -4.80 -9.48
CA SER A 222 -15.13 -5.04 -9.97
C SER A 222 -15.74 -3.86 -10.70
N TYR A 223 -15.67 -2.63 -10.19
CA TYR A 223 -16.16 -1.45 -10.94
C TYR A 223 -15.46 -1.29 -12.28
N PRO A 224 -14.11 -1.23 -12.36
CA PRO A 224 -13.42 -1.12 -13.64
C PRO A 224 -13.78 -2.24 -14.62
N SER A 225 -13.88 -3.48 -14.12
CA SER A 225 -14.22 -4.62 -14.98
C SER A 225 -15.63 -4.60 -15.55
N PHE A 226 -16.59 -4.04 -14.82
CA PHE A 226 -17.99 -4.02 -15.26
C PHE A 226 -18.36 -2.73 -16.00
N THR A 227 -17.77 -1.59 -15.61
CA THR A 227 -18.20 -0.27 -16.08
C THR A 227 -17.16 0.44 -16.95
N GLY A 228 -15.88 0.03 -16.88
CA GLY A 228 -14.75 0.74 -17.48
C GLY A 228 -14.38 2.04 -16.76
N ALA A 229 -15.01 2.34 -15.61
CA ALA A 229 -14.85 3.55 -14.83
C ALA A 229 -15.01 3.25 -13.33
N LEU A 230 -14.98 4.26 -12.49
CA LEU A 230 -15.22 4.13 -11.04
C LEU A 230 -16.24 5.15 -10.59
N ASN A 231 -15.83 6.42 -10.43
CA ASN A 231 -16.68 7.48 -9.89
C ASN A 231 -17.77 7.92 -10.88
N THR A 232 -17.39 8.11 -12.14
CA THR A 232 -18.30 8.60 -13.20
C THR A 232 -19.37 7.59 -13.62
N LYS A 233 -19.25 6.34 -13.13
CA LYS A 233 -20.22 5.27 -13.38
C LYS A 233 -20.67 4.56 -12.09
N PHE A 234 -20.57 5.23 -10.96
CA PHE A 234 -20.84 4.65 -9.65
C PHE A 234 -22.26 4.11 -9.50
N ALA A 235 -23.26 4.80 -10.05
CA ALA A 235 -24.67 4.39 -9.99
C ALA A 235 -25.26 3.98 -11.36
N SER A 236 -24.38 3.61 -12.30
CA SER A 236 -24.81 3.17 -13.65
C SER A 236 -25.48 1.80 -13.64
N SER A 237 -26.18 1.47 -14.73
CA SER A 237 -26.79 0.14 -14.93
C SER A 237 -25.74 -0.98 -14.94
N GLU A 238 -24.50 -0.69 -15.36
CA GLU A 238 -23.35 -1.58 -15.29
C GLU A 238 -22.95 -1.85 -13.84
N ALA A 239 -22.95 -0.80 -13.00
CA ALA A 239 -22.68 -0.93 -11.57
C ALA A 239 -23.78 -1.75 -10.86
N GLU A 240 -25.05 -1.58 -11.24
CA GLU A 240 -26.14 -2.41 -10.71
C GLU A 240 -25.90 -3.91 -11.01
N ARG A 241 -25.47 -4.26 -12.24
CA ARG A 241 -25.12 -5.65 -12.61
C ARG A 241 -23.92 -6.17 -11.80
N MET A 242 -22.91 -5.33 -11.59
CA MET A 242 -21.76 -5.67 -10.75
C MET A 242 -22.18 -5.97 -9.31
N TRP A 243 -23.04 -5.14 -8.72
CA TRP A 243 -23.52 -5.37 -7.37
C TRP A 243 -24.45 -6.57 -7.25
N GLN A 244 -25.25 -6.87 -8.28
CA GLN A 244 -26.00 -8.11 -8.32
C GLN A 244 -25.06 -9.33 -8.35
N TRP A 245 -24.00 -9.28 -9.18
CA TRP A 245 -22.97 -10.30 -9.19
C TRP A 245 -22.33 -10.46 -7.80
N MET A 246 -21.97 -9.37 -7.15
CA MET A 246 -21.34 -9.42 -5.81
C MET A 246 -22.28 -10.05 -4.77
N ARG A 247 -23.56 -9.75 -4.82
CA ARG A 247 -24.58 -10.39 -3.96
C ARG A 247 -24.62 -11.89 -4.15
N ASP A 248 -24.59 -12.35 -5.40
CA ASP A 248 -24.61 -13.78 -5.73
C ASP A 248 -23.31 -14.47 -5.30
N ALA A 249 -22.17 -13.86 -5.58
CA ALA A 249 -20.84 -14.35 -5.17
C ALA A 249 -20.72 -14.43 -3.64
N TRP A 250 -21.27 -13.44 -2.92
CA TRP A 250 -21.29 -13.45 -1.45
C TRP A 250 -22.08 -14.63 -0.88
N GLY A 251 -23.11 -15.07 -1.58
CA GLY A 251 -23.85 -16.31 -1.26
C GLY A 251 -23.00 -17.59 -1.31
N LEU A 252 -21.77 -17.50 -1.87
CA LEU A 252 -20.76 -18.56 -1.96
C LEU A 252 -19.54 -18.29 -1.09
N ALA A 253 -19.45 -17.10 -0.50
CA ALA A 253 -18.36 -16.74 0.41
C ALA A 253 -18.50 -17.44 1.75
N ASN A 254 -17.38 -17.78 2.37
CA ASN A 254 -17.35 -18.29 3.74
C ASN A 254 -18.06 -17.30 4.67
N PRO A 255 -18.97 -17.76 5.55
CA PRO A 255 -19.71 -16.88 6.46
C PRO A 255 -18.84 -16.01 7.36
N GLN A 256 -17.60 -16.46 7.66
CA GLN A 256 -16.65 -15.74 8.48
C GLN A 256 -15.94 -14.60 7.73
N SER A 257 -16.18 -14.41 6.42
CA SER A 257 -15.53 -13.38 5.62
C SER A 257 -15.74 -11.95 6.18
N THR A 258 -16.81 -11.69 6.89
CA THR A 258 -17.03 -10.42 7.61
C THR A 258 -16.06 -10.20 8.78
N GLY A 259 -15.38 -11.23 9.25
CA GLY A 259 -14.37 -11.17 10.31
C GLY A 259 -12.93 -11.25 9.81
N TYR A 260 -12.71 -11.62 8.55
CA TYR A 260 -11.35 -11.76 8.03
C TYR A 260 -10.77 -10.41 7.62
N ALA A 261 -9.63 -10.05 8.22
CA ALA A 261 -8.80 -8.92 7.82
C ALA A 261 -7.82 -9.29 6.70
N PHE A 262 -7.26 -10.51 6.77
CA PHE A 262 -6.32 -11.09 5.82
C PHE A 262 -6.81 -12.46 5.36
N MET A 263 -6.45 -12.85 4.15
CA MET A 263 -6.91 -14.12 3.59
C MET A 263 -5.92 -15.28 3.73
N GLN A 264 -4.67 -15.01 4.15
CA GLN A 264 -3.67 -16.06 4.28
C GLN A 264 -4.04 -17.12 5.33
N GLU A 265 -4.51 -16.72 6.53
CA GLU A 265 -4.87 -17.66 7.59
C GLU A 265 -6.05 -18.57 7.20
N PRO A 266 -7.20 -18.03 6.72
CA PRO A 266 -8.31 -18.88 6.30
C PRO A 266 -8.01 -19.77 5.08
N LEU A 267 -7.10 -19.35 4.18
CA LEU A 267 -6.59 -20.19 3.09
C LEU A 267 -5.76 -21.36 3.63
N GLN A 268 -4.81 -21.10 4.53
CA GLN A 268 -3.97 -22.14 5.15
C GLN A 268 -4.81 -23.13 5.98
N ALA A 269 -5.78 -22.62 6.73
CA ALA A 269 -6.69 -23.45 7.53
C ALA A 269 -7.70 -24.24 6.69
N GLY A 270 -7.80 -24.00 5.37
CA GLY A 270 -8.79 -24.63 4.51
C GLY A 270 -10.23 -24.15 4.72
N GLU A 271 -10.44 -23.10 5.51
CA GLU A 271 -11.74 -22.46 5.70
C GLU A 271 -12.21 -21.78 4.41
N VAL A 272 -11.24 -21.24 3.65
CA VAL A 272 -11.40 -20.64 2.34
C VAL A 272 -10.54 -21.42 1.35
N TRP A 273 -11.07 -21.64 0.14
CA TRP A 273 -10.38 -22.36 -0.93
C TRP A 273 -9.99 -21.44 -2.09
N VAL A 274 -10.71 -20.37 -2.30
CA VAL A 274 -10.44 -19.35 -3.31
C VAL A 274 -10.62 -17.98 -2.67
N ALA A 275 -9.59 -17.15 -2.69
CA ALA A 275 -9.58 -15.84 -2.05
C ALA A 275 -9.10 -14.75 -3.00
N TRP A 276 -9.49 -13.53 -2.71
CA TRP A 276 -8.92 -12.30 -3.25
C TRP A 276 -8.37 -11.47 -2.09
N ASP A 277 -7.13 -10.98 -2.22
CA ASP A 277 -6.54 -10.02 -1.26
C ASP A 277 -5.32 -9.32 -1.85
N HIS A 278 -4.78 -8.36 -1.10
CA HIS A 278 -3.48 -7.76 -1.37
C HIS A 278 -2.38 -8.84 -1.31
N GLN A 279 -1.46 -8.82 -2.28
CA GLN A 279 -0.41 -9.85 -2.38
C GLN A 279 0.37 -10.04 -1.07
N ALA A 280 0.76 -8.96 -0.37
CA ALA A 280 1.46 -9.06 0.91
C ALA A 280 0.63 -9.73 2.03
N ARG A 281 -0.68 -9.90 1.83
CA ARG A 281 -1.62 -10.56 2.76
C ARG A 281 -1.97 -11.99 2.33
N LEU A 282 -1.29 -12.50 1.31
CA LEU A 282 -1.38 -13.88 0.82
C LEU A 282 -0.01 -14.57 0.87
N ILE A 283 1.06 -13.78 0.95
CA ILE A 283 2.44 -14.23 0.76
C ILE A 283 2.86 -15.33 1.74
N ASP A 284 2.43 -15.26 3.01
CA ASP A 284 2.83 -16.26 4.00
C ASP A 284 2.15 -17.62 3.75
N ALA A 285 0.93 -17.64 3.19
CA ALA A 285 0.29 -18.89 2.76
C ALA A 285 1.04 -19.51 1.58
N LEU A 286 1.36 -18.70 0.57
CA LEU A 286 2.03 -19.15 -0.64
C LEU A 286 3.48 -19.59 -0.38
N LYS A 287 4.18 -18.94 0.56
CA LYS A 287 5.54 -19.34 0.99
C LYS A 287 5.55 -20.62 1.83
N ALA A 288 4.55 -20.76 2.73
CA ALA A 288 4.51 -21.92 3.62
C ALA A 288 4.35 -23.23 2.85
N SER A 289 3.64 -23.23 1.73
CA SER A 289 3.39 -24.41 0.92
C SER A 289 3.08 -24.04 -0.54
N ALA A 290 4.12 -23.67 -1.31
CA ALA A 290 3.97 -23.32 -2.72
C ALA A 290 3.34 -24.45 -3.56
N ASP A 291 3.43 -25.69 -3.08
CA ASP A 291 2.82 -26.85 -3.74
C ASP A 291 1.31 -27.00 -3.47
N ASP A 292 0.77 -26.34 -2.48
CA ASP A 292 -0.66 -26.44 -2.11
C ASP A 292 -1.51 -25.29 -2.66
N PHE A 293 -0.86 -24.23 -3.14
CA PHE A 293 -1.55 -23.01 -3.59
C PHE A 293 -1.18 -22.60 -5.01
N VAL A 294 -2.05 -21.81 -5.62
CA VAL A 294 -1.81 -21.09 -6.88
C VAL A 294 -2.20 -19.62 -6.69
N ALA A 295 -1.41 -18.71 -7.25
CA ALA A 295 -1.76 -17.29 -7.40
C ALA A 295 -2.10 -17.00 -8.87
N PHE A 296 -3.08 -16.14 -9.11
CA PHE A 296 -3.57 -15.84 -10.45
C PHE A 296 -4.25 -14.47 -10.52
N PRO A 297 -4.42 -13.90 -11.73
CA PRO A 297 -5.08 -12.62 -11.93
C PRO A 297 -6.51 -12.60 -11.40
N ALA A 298 -7.01 -11.42 -11.04
CA ALA A 298 -8.42 -11.22 -10.77
C ALA A 298 -9.27 -11.53 -12.02
N PRO A 299 -10.58 -11.81 -11.87
CA PRO A 299 -11.45 -12.09 -13.01
C PRO A 299 -11.65 -10.86 -13.90
N SER A 300 -11.85 -11.09 -15.20
CA SER A 300 -12.28 -10.08 -16.16
C SER A 300 -13.81 -9.97 -16.20
N GLY A 301 -14.29 -8.77 -16.50
CA GLY A 301 -15.70 -8.46 -16.70
C GLY A 301 -16.00 -7.96 -18.12
N PRO A 302 -17.23 -7.44 -18.36
CA PRO A 302 -17.63 -6.96 -19.68
C PRO A 302 -16.77 -5.82 -20.25
N SER A 303 -16.14 -5.00 -19.39
CA SER A 303 -15.28 -3.90 -19.79
C SER A 303 -13.78 -4.24 -19.77
N GLY A 304 -13.41 -5.45 -19.41
CA GLY A 304 -12.03 -5.92 -19.34
C GLY A 304 -11.58 -6.40 -17.98
N LEU A 305 -10.27 -6.50 -17.78
CA LEU A 305 -9.63 -6.91 -16.54
C LEU A 305 -9.31 -5.68 -15.69
N GLY A 306 -10.17 -5.36 -14.73
CA GLY A 306 -9.87 -4.32 -13.74
C GLY A 306 -8.71 -4.74 -12.85
N PHE A 307 -7.76 -3.84 -12.63
CA PHE A 307 -6.67 -4.07 -11.68
C PHE A 307 -6.21 -2.76 -11.05
N MET A 308 -5.69 -2.85 -9.83
CA MET A 308 -5.22 -1.69 -9.08
C MET A 308 -3.70 -1.77 -8.89
N PRO A 309 -2.91 -1.02 -9.68
CA PRO A 309 -1.48 -0.89 -9.41
C PRO A 309 -1.28 -0.02 -8.16
N VAL A 310 -0.59 -0.56 -7.17
CA VAL A 310 -0.15 0.16 -5.98
C VAL A 310 1.30 0.60 -6.22
N VAL A 311 1.47 1.79 -6.78
CA VAL A 311 2.79 2.34 -7.08
C VAL A 311 3.27 3.15 -5.90
N THR A 312 4.43 2.79 -5.34
CA THR A 312 5.11 3.52 -4.28
C THR A 312 6.30 4.27 -4.84
N GLY A 313 6.48 5.49 -4.39
CA GLY A 313 7.58 6.36 -4.79
C GLY A 313 8.43 6.80 -3.60
N LEU A 314 9.69 7.14 -3.88
CA LEU A 314 10.60 7.78 -2.95
C LEU A 314 10.82 9.22 -3.38
N ALA A 315 10.50 10.18 -2.51
CA ALA A 315 10.65 11.60 -2.79
C ALA A 315 11.52 12.29 -1.73
N ILE A 316 12.02 13.47 -2.07
CA ILE A 316 12.85 14.29 -1.18
C ILE A 316 12.09 15.59 -0.88
N PRO A 317 11.71 15.84 0.39
CA PRO A 317 11.16 17.13 0.75
C PRO A 317 12.16 18.27 0.47
N LYS A 318 11.68 19.44 0.02
CA LYS A 318 12.57 20.61 -0.18
C LYS A 318 13.29 21.06 1.10
N THR A 319 12.76 20.69 2.26
CA THR A 319 13.35 20.98 3.57
C THR A 319 14.27 19.87 4.08
N ALA A 320 14.56 18.86 3.28
CA ALA A 320 15.43 17.74 3.68
C ALA A 320 16.79 18.28 4.18
N PRO A 321 17.25 17.83 5.37
CA PRO A 321 18.47 18.37 5.98
C PRO A 321 19.74 17.96 5.24
N ASP A 322 19.70 16.88 4.47
CA ASP A 322 20.80 16.33 3.67
C ASP A 322 20.28 15.77 2.35
N ALA A 323 20.14 16.63 1.36
CA ALA A 323 19.62 16.24 0.04
C ALA A 323 20.55 15.27 -0.70
N ALA A 324 21.87 15.36 -0.48
CA ALA A 324 22.83 14.44 -1.11
C ALA A 324 22.70 13.03 -0.52
N GLY A 325 22.69 12.90 0.80
CA GLY A 325 22.46 11.65 1.47
C GLY A 325 21.08 11.06 1.19
N ALA A 326 20.05 11.90 1.00
CA ALA A 326 18.72 11.45 0.57
C ALA A 326 18.76 10.80 -0.82
N LYS A 327 19.48 11.40 -1.78
CA LYS A 327 19.71 10.79 -3.10
C LYS A 327 20.47 9.46 -2.99
N ASP A 328 21.47 9.36 -2.11
CA ASP A 328 22.21 8.10 -1.88
C ASP A 328 21.31 7.01 -1.30
N LEU A 329 20.38 7.36 -0.38
CA LEU A 329 19.41 6.41 0.14
C LEU A 329 18.45 5.93 -0.95
N ILE A 330 17.98 6.82 -1.83
CA ILE A 330 17.13 6.44 -2.97
C ILE A 330 17.89 5.52 -3.93
N ARG A 331 19.17 5.82 -4.26
CA ARG A 331 20.03 4.94 -5.06
C ARG A 331 20.14 3.55 -4.45
N TYR A 332 20.36 3.48 -3.15
CA TYR A 332 20.44 2.23 -2.42
C TYR A 332 19.12 1.47 -2.45
N LEU A 333 18.00 2.09 -2.10
CA LEU A 333 16.70 1.43 -2.03
C LEU A 333 16.18 0.96 -3.40
N THR A 334 16.55 1.63 -4.48
CA THR A 334 16.17 1.25 -5.84
C THR A 334 17.18 0.34 -6.53
N ASP A 335 18.28 -0.05 -5.84
CA ASP A 335 19.22 -1.03 -6.35
C ASP A 335 18.57 -2.41 -6.54
N PRO A 336 18.83 -3.16 -7.63
CA PRO A 336 18.21 -4.45 -7.89
C PRO A 336 18.31 -5.44 -6.73
N LYS A 337 19.44 -5.44 -6.00
CA LYS A 337 19.61 -6.28 -4.83
C LYS A 337 18.66 -5.88 -3.68
N GLN A 338 18.44 -4.59 -3.49
CA GLN A 338 17.54 -4.09 -2.44
C GLN A 338 16.07 -4.28 -2.81
N THR A 339 15.69 -4.04 -4.05
CA THR A 339 14.32 -4.32 -4.51
C THR A 339 14.00 -5.81 -4.46
N ALA A 340 14.97 -6.68 -4.71
CA ALA A 340 14.85 -8.13 -4.50
C ALA A 340 14.65 -8.48 -3.01
N THR A 341 15.33 -7.76 -2.10
CA THR A 341 15.12 -7.93 -0.65
C THR A 341 13.73 -7.47 -0.25
N VAL A 342 13.24 -6.34 -0.78
CA VAL A 342 11.88 -5.85 -0.57
C VAL A 342 10.85 -6.87 -1.05
N ALA A 343 11.06 -7.48 -2.23
CA ALA A 343 10.16 -8.52 -2.74
C ALA A 343 10.14 -9.76 -1.82
N ARG A 344 11.30 -10.21 -1.37
CA ARG A 344 11.43 -11.41 -0.52
C ARG A 344 10.85 -11.23 0.87
N GLU A 345 11.08 -10.06 1.49
CA GLU A 345 10.72 -9.80 2.88
C GLU A 345 9.33 -9.18 3.05
N LEU A 346 8.91 -8.35 2.09
CA LEU A 346 7.74 -7.49 2.21
C LEU A 346 6.68 -7.76 1.15
N GLY A 347 6.98 -8.60 0.13
CA GLY A 347 6.02 -8.92 -0.93
C GLY A 347 5.71 -7.74 -1.86
N PHE A 348 6.58 -6.74 -1.95
CA PHE A 348 6.46 -5.65 -2.92
C PHE A 348 7.50 -5.85 -4.02
N PHE A 349 7.07 -5.76 -5.27
CA PHE A 349 7.92 -6.01 -6.41
C PHE A 349 8.62 -4.75 -6.93
N PRO A 350 9.72 -4.87 -7.68
CA PRO A 350 10.37 -3.73 -8.31
C PRO A 350 9.39 -2.96 -9.21
N ALA A 351 9.46 -1.64 -9.20
CA ALA A 351 8.67 -0.77 -10.07
C ALA A 351 9.28 -0.67 -11.49
N THR A 352 9.70 -1.80 -12.05
CA THR A 352 10.35 -1.92 -13.36
C THR A 352 9.39 -2.47 -14.40
N ALA A 353 9.65 -2.17 -15.70
CA ALA A 353 8.84 -2.65 -16.82
C ALA A 353 8.90 -4.18 -16.96
N GLU A 354 10.11 -4.72 -16.79
CA GLU A 354 10.32 -6.15 -16.68
C GLU A 354 10.61 -6.48 -15.23
N GLN A 355 9.85 -7.40 -14.66
CA GLN A 355 10.11 -7.85 -13.29
C GLN A 355 11.40 -8.69 -13.26
N GLN A 356 12.53 -8.00 -13.03
CA GLN A 356 13.82 -8.65 -12.81
C GLN A 356 13.87 -9.24 -11.40
N LEU A 357 13.16 -10.36 -11.21
CA LEU A 357 13.16 -11.07 -9.95
C LEU A 357 14.33 -12.06 -9.88
N PRO A 358 14.98 -12.22 -8.71
CA PRO A 358 16.04 -13.19 -8.53
C PRO A 358 15.60 -14.61 -8.89
N GLU A 359 16.51 -15.41 -9.47
CA GLU A 359 16.21 -16.79 -9.81
C GLU A 359 15.94 -17.66 -8.56
N ASP A 360 16.51 -17.31 -7.43
CA ASP A 360 16.37 -17.97 -6.13
C ASP A 360 15.14 -17.48 -5.32
N LEU A 361 14.25 -16.69 -5.93
CA LEU A 361 13.03 -16.23 -5.25
C LEU A 361 12.11 -17.43 -4.98
N ASP A 362 11.51 -17.43 -3.79
CA ASP A 362 10.52 -18.43 -3.39
C ASP A 362 9.42 -18.62 -4.46
N ALA A 363 9.04 -19.87 -4.69
CA ALA A 363 8.07 -20.21 -5.74
C ALA A 363 6.70 -19.56 -5.52
N GLY A 364 6.27 -19.42 -4.27
CA GLY A 364 5.01 -18.73 -3.93
C GLY A 364 5.06 -17.24 -4.26
N ILE A 365 6.17 -16.58 -3.94
CA ILE A 365 6.38 -15.16 -4.27
C ILE A 365 6.44 -14.98 -5.79
N ARG A 366 7.09 -15.90 -6.50
CA ARG A 366 7.16 -15.87 -7.97
C ARG A 366 5.78 -16.02 -8.59
N ALA A 367 4.94 -16.92 -8.07
CA ALA A 367 3.57 -17.09 -8.54
C ALA A 367 2.73 -15.81 -8.37
N GLU A 368 2.88 -15.08 -7.26
CA GLU A 368 2.24 -13.78 -7.06
C GLU A 368 2.74 -12.74 -8.06
N ALA A 369 4.06 -12.68 -8.25
CA ALA A 369 4.66 -11.76 -9.21
C ALA A 369 4.16 -12.01 -10.64
N ASP A 370 4.06 -13.28 -11.05
CA ASP A 370 3.51 -13.67 -12.35
C ASP A 370 2.04 -13.26 -12.47
N ALA A 371 1.25 -13.41 -11.41
CA ALA A 371 -0.15 -12.98 -11.39
C ALA A 371 -0.29 -11.45 -11.51
N VAL A 372 0.53 -10.69 -10.80
CA VAL A 372 0.57 -9.22 -10.89
C VAL A 372 1.00 -8.77 -12.29
N ALA A 373 2.04 -9.41 -12.85
CA ALA A 373 2.50 -9.11 -14.20
C ALA A 373 1.42 -9.39 -15.25
N ALA A 374 0.73 -10.53 -15.13
CA ALA A 374 -0.35 -10.89 -16.05
C ALA A 374 -1.51 -9.87 -16.04
N GLN A 375 -1.82 -9.25 -14.88
CA GLN A 375 -2.82 -8.17 -14.81
C GLN A 375 -2.32 -6.90 -15.49
N SER A 376 -1.11 -6.47 -15.18
CA SER A 376 -0.55 -5.20 -15.65
C SER A 376 -0.20 -5.20 -17.15
N THR A 377 0.01 -6.38 -17.75
CA THR A 377 0.32 -6.55 -19.18
C THR A 377 -0.87 -7.04 -20.00
N SER A 378 -2.05 -7.20 -19.40
CA SER A 378 -3.26 -7.61 -20.11
C SER A 378 -3.65 -6.57 -21.17
N GLN A 379 -3.95 -7.05 -22.39
CA GLN A 379 -4.43 -6.17 -23.47
C GLN A 379 -5.78 -5.52 -23.16
N ASP A 380 -6.60 -6.20 -22.36
CA ASP A 380 -7.91 -5.72 -21.91
C ASP A 380 -7.82 -5.13 -20.48
N GLY A 381 -6.61 -4.77 -20.03
CA GLY A 381 -6.37 -4.25 -18.69
C GLY A 381 -6.99 -2.86 -18.49
N VAL A 382 -7.78 -2.71 -17.44
CA VAL A 382 -8.37 -1.44 -17.00
C VAL A 382 -7.71 -1.04 -15.69
N ALA A 383 -6.64 -0.24 -15.78
CA ALA A 383 -5.90 0.21 -14.61
C ALA A 383 -6.70 1.23 -13.80
N SER A 384 -6.98 0.92 -12.55
CA SER A 384 -7.64 1.80 -11.58
C SER A 384 -6.64 2.22 -10.52
N LEU A 385 -6.25 3.49 -10.53
CA LEU A 385 -5.32 4.01 -9.53
C LEU A 385 -5.96 4.05 -8.15
N LEU A 386 -5.13 3.96 -7.13
CA LEU A 386 -5.54 4.34 -5.77
C LEU A 386 -6.10 5.76 -5.78
N PRO A 387 -7.05 6.09 -4.88
CA PRO A 387 -7.62 7.43 -4.82
C PRO A 387 -6.54 8.52 -4.75
N VAL A 388 -6.71 9.57 -5.53
CA VAL A 388 -5.75 10.66 -5.68
C VAL A 388 -6.33 11.97 -5.13
N GLY A 389 -5.53 12.71 -4.36
CA GLY A 389 -5.88 14.06 -3.92
C GLY A 389 -6.99 14.16 -2.87
N LEU A 390 -7.33 13.06 -2.21
CA LEU A 390 -8.43 13.01 -1.23
C LEU A 390 -8.06 13.57 0.14
N ARG A 391 -6.78 13.69 0.48
CA ARG A 391 -6.31 14.22 1.77
C ARG A 391 -7.00 13.50 2.96
N ASP A 392 -7.59 14.26 3.88
CA ASP A 392 -8.38 13.77 5.02
C ASP A 392 -9.70 13.08 4.62
N GLN A 393 -10.11 13.18 3.35
CA GLN A 393 -11.30 12.50 2.82
C GLN A 393 -11.05 11.07 2.34
N SER A 394 -9.84 10.53 2.47
CA SER A 394 -9.51 9.16 2.03
C SER A 394 -10.33 8.09 2.77
N ASN A 395 -10.48 8.20 4.09
CA ASN A 395 -11.31 7.28 4.86
C ASN A 395 -12.80 7.44 4.56
N PRO A 396 -13.40 8.65 4.56
CA PRO A 396 -14.78 8.84 4.10
C PRO A 396 -15.04 8.27 2.70
N TYR A 397 -14.11 8.44 1.75
CA TYR A 397 -14.20 7.86 0.42
C TYR A 397 -14.28 6.32 0.45
N ASN A 398 -13.39 5.69 1.18
CA ASN A 398 -13.37 4.23 1.32
C ASN A 398 -14.66 3.72 2.00
N ASP A 399 -15.17 4.46 2.97
CA ASP A 399 -16.37 4.10 3.72
C ASP A 399 -17.64 4.13 2.87
N VAL A 400 -17.69 4.95 1.82
CA VAL A 400 -18.80 4.87 0.85
C VAL A 400 -18.89 3.48 0.24
N PHE A 401 -17.77 2.90 -0.21
CA PHE A 401 -17.77 1.55 -0.80
C PHE A 401 -18.08 0.46 0.23
N ARG A 402 -17.53 0.56 1.45
CA ARG A 402 -17.83 -0.37 2.55
C ARG A 402 -19.31 -0.35 2.90
N THR A 403 -19.89 0.83 3.08
CA THR A 403 -21.30 0.98 3.46
C THR A 403 -22.25 0.70 2.28
N THR A 404 -21.82 0.83 1.03
CA THR A 404 -22.54 0.34 -0.14
C THR A 404 -22.65 -1.18 -0.10
N PHE A 405 -21.54 -1.87 0.16
CA PHE A 405 -21.53 -3.32 0.35
C PHE A 405 -22.45 -3.75 1.48
N ASP A 406 -22.38 -3.09 2.63
CA ASP A 406 -23.28 -3.38 3.76
C ASP A 406 -24.74 -3.23 3.36
N GLY A 407 -25.07 -2.14 2.69
CA GLY A 407 -26.45 -1.84 2.28
C GLY A 407 -27.00 -2.86 1.27
N ILE A 408 -26.23 -3.14 0.23
CA ILE A 408 -26.66 -4.02 -0.88
C ILE A 408 -26.53 -5.50 -0.50
N VAL A 409 -25.36 -5.91 -0.01
CA VAL A 409 -25.03 -7.33 0.12
C VAL A 409 -25.42 -7.88 1.48
N LEU A 410 -25.08 -7.22 2.57
CA LEU A 410 -25.36 -7.73 3.92
C LEU A 410 -26.81 -7.48 4.33
N LYS A 411 -27.33 -6.28 4.05
CA LYS A 411 -28.71 -5.89 4.39
C LYS A 411 -29.74 -6.19 3.31
N GLN A 412 -29.30 -6.69 2.14
CA GLN A 412 -30.18 -7.07 1.01
C GLN A 412 -31.08 -5.91 0.54
N GLY A 413 -30.57 -4.67 0.59
CA GLY A 413 -31.29 -3.47 0.16
C GLY A 413 -31.47 -3.42 -1.36
N ASP A 414 -32.40 -2.58 -1.83
CA ASP A 414 -32.56 -2.31 -3.26
C ASP A 414 -31.31 -1.66 -3.84
N ILE A 415 -30.74 -2.28 -4.90
CA ILE A 415 -29.45 -1.85 -5.45
C ILE A 415 -29.50 -0.42 -5.95
N GLY A 416 -30.50 -0.08 -6.78
CA GLY A 416 -30.62 1.24 -7.37
C GLY A 416 -30.82 2.34 -6.32
N GLN A 417 -31.63 2.09 -5.29
CA GLN A 417 -31.84 3.04 -4.19
C GLN A 417 -30.58 3.26 -3.35
N VAL A 418 -29.86 2.18 -3.03
CA VAL A 418 -28.60 2.28 -2.28
C VAL A 418 -27.55 3.04 -3.10
N LEU A 419 -27.38 2.71 -4.37
CA LEU A 419 -26.42 3.39 -5.25
C LEU A 419 -26.76 4.88 -5.41
N ALA A 420 -28.03 5.24 -5.61
CA ALA A 420 -28.44 6.64 -5.72
C ALA A 420 -28.19 7.45 -4.44
N ALA A 421 -28.35 6.82 -3.27
CA ALA A 421 -28.02 7.46 -1.98
C ALA A 421 -26.51 7.62 -1.81
N LYS A 422 -25.74 6.56 -2.09
CA LYS A 422 -24.27 6.53 -1.92
C LYS A 422 -23.54 7.38 -2.95
N ALA A 423 -24.08 7.56 -4.15
CA ALA A 423 -23.54 8.50 -5.14
C ALA A 423 -23.54 9.95 -4.61
N LYS A 424 -24.58 10.35 -3.87
CA LYS A 424 -24.63 11.69 -3.23
C LYS A 424 -23.58 11.83 -2.12
N GLU A 425 -23.38 10.77 -1.31
CA GLU A 425 -22.31 10.76 -0.29
C GLU A 425 -20.94 10.84 -0.94
N LEU A 426 -20.71 10.06 -2.00
CA LEU A 426 -19.46 10.05 -2.75
C LEU A 426 -19.17 11.42 -3.37
N GLN A 427 -20.19 12.07 -3.98
CA GLN A 427 -20.04 13.40 -4.54
C GLN A 427 -19.64 14.41 -3.46
N ALA A 428 -20.29 14.36 -2.29
CA ALA A 428 -19.97 15.27 -1.18
C ALA A 428 -18.51 15.12 -0.71
N VAL A 429 -17.99 13.90 -0.68
CA VAL A 429 -16.57 13.62 -0.36
C VAL A 429 -15.64 14.25 -1.39
N LEU A 430 -15.91 14.06 -2.70
CA LEU A 430 -15.10 14.63 -3.77
C LEU A 430 -15.16 16.16 -3.80
N ASP A 431 -16.35 16.75 -3.54
CA ASP A 431 -16.55 18.19 -3.50
C ASP A 431 -15.79 18.86 -2.34
N ALA A 432 -15.70 18.19 -1.18
CA ALA A 432 -15.03 18.71 0.01
C ALA A 432 -13.57 19.08 -0.25
N VAL A 433 -12.89 18.31 -1.10
CA VAL A 433 -11.47 18.51 -1.46
C VAL A 433 -11.27 18.93 -2.91
N LYS A 434 -12.37 19.06 -3.68
CA LYS A 434 -12.35 19.38 -5.12
C LYS A 434 -11.50 18.41 -5.93
N ALA A 435 -11.58 17.10 -5.60
CA ALA A 435 -10.80 16.08 -6.24
C ALA A 435 -11.18 15.94 -7.72
N SER A 436 -10.21 16.00 -8.62
CA SER A 436 -10.41 15.67 -10.03
C SER A 436 -10.59 14.16 -10.21
N CYS A 437 -11.17 13.74 -11.33
CA CYS A 437 -11.23 12.32 -11.66
C CYS A 437 -9.81 11.76 -11.88
N TRP A 438 -9.62 10.48 -11.55
CA TRP A 438 -8.39 9.72 -11.82
C TRP A 438 -8.74 8.41 -12.52
N ARG A 439 -7.77 7.76 -13.17
CA ARG A 439 -7.99 6.49 -13.86
C ARG A 439 -8.68 5.46 -12.95
N PRO A 440 -9.66 4.71 -13.47
CA PRO A 440 -10.07 4.56 -14.89
C PRO A 440 -11.07 5.60 -15.38
N ASP A 441 -11.51 6.54 -14.53
CA ASP A 441 -12.38 7.62 -14.98
C ASP A 441 -11.64 8.54 -15.97
N PRO A 442 -12.35 9.15 -16.93
CA PRO A 442 -11.76 10.19 -17.79
C PRO A 442 -11.27 11.38 -16.97
N GLU A 443 -10.21 12.03 -17.42
CA GLU A 443 -9.73 13.27 -16.81
C GLU A 443 -10.83 14.33 -16.78
N SER A 444 -10.94 15.04 -15.63
CA SER A 444 -11.90 16.13 -15.45
C SER A 444 -11.21 17.49 -15.34
N SER A 445 -11.82 18.53 -15.91
CA SER A 445 -11.35 19.91 -15.75
C SER A 445 -11.68 20.55 -14.40
N GLY A 446 -12.34 19.83 -13.52
CA GLY A 446 -12.77 20.26 -12.19
C GLY A 446 -13.07 19.05 -11.31
N THR A 447 -13.87 19.26 -10.25
CA THR A 447 -14.27 18.16 -9.36
C THR A 447 -14.93 17.03 -10.13
N CYS A 448 -14.48 15.80 -9.87
CA CYS A 448 -15.01 14.59 -10.48
C CYS A 448 -16.51 14.46 -10.19
N GLN A 449 -17.30 14.25 -11.23
CA GLN A 449 -18.75 14.10 -11.11
C GLN A 449 -19.12 12.62 -10.99
N VAL A 450 -19.88 12.29 -9.97
CA VAL A 450 -20.35 10.92 -9.72
C VAL A 450 -21.59 10.65 -10.57
N GLY A 451 -21.54 9.58 -11.39
CA GLY A 451 -22.61 9.19 -12.30
C GLY A 451 -23.24 7.84 -11.99
#